data_1491c0372ed85a5e63dbca04427472b5
#
_entry.id   1491c0372ed85a5e63dbca04427472b5
#
_cell.length_a   1.000
_cell.length_b   1.000
_cell.length_c   1.000
_cell.angle_alpha   90.00
_cell.angle_beta   90.00
_cell.angle_gamma   90.00
#
_symmetry.space_group_name_H-M   'P 1'
#
loop_
_entity.id
_entity.type
_entity.pdbx_description
1 polymer ?
#
loop_
_entity_poly.entity_id
_entity_poly.type
_entity_poly.pdbx_seq_one_letter_code
_entity_poly.pdbx_strand_id
1 'polypeptide(L)'
;MYGTEPNDWFVEKLKIIKPGKLLLPAEGEGRNAVWAASQGWEVTAIDQSPMGKEKAMRLAVTKNVKIDYLVKDIRTYRGKENAFDVVGLIYLHMPPEYRLKVHTELINSLKPGGCVILEAFSKAQLPNASGGPKNVELLYDPDVLKSDFESLKILEFYNVKVNLHEGTLHRGIADVIRLFARKS
;
A
#
# COMPACT_ATOMS: atom_id res chain seq x y z
N MET A 1 17.37 1.13 -4.23
CA MET A 1 16.75 1.15 -2.89
C MET A 1 15.63 2.17 -2.91
N TYR A 2 14.49 1.82 -2.36
CA TYR A 2 13.44 2.77 -2.06
C TYR A 2 13.92 3.69 -0.95
N GLY A 3 13.56 4.97 -0.96
CA GLY A 3 13.97 5.91 0.09
C GLY A 3 13.37 5.58 1.47
N THR A 4 13.67 6.42 2.46
CA THR A 4 13.11 6.30 3.82
C THR A 4 11.87 7.16 4.02
N GLU A 5 11.59 8.07 3.09
CA GLU A 5 10.40 8.92 3.15
C GLU A 5 9.15 8.14 2.72
N PRO A 6 8.02 8.31 3.43
CA PRO A 6 6.77 7.66 3.10
C PRO A 6 6.20 8.16 1.77
N ASN A 7 5.26 7.41 1.22
CA ASN A 7 4.52 7.82 0.03
C ASN A 7 3.61 9.02 0.32
N ASP A 8 3.63 10.04 -0.53
CA ASP A 8 2.91 11.31 -0.31
C ASP A 8 1.38 11.15 -0.23
N TRP A 9 0.79 10.31 -1.12
CA TRP A 9 -0.63 10.03 -1.11
C TRP A 9 -1.07 9.32 0.17
N PHE A 10 -0.29 8.33 0.59
CA PHE A 10 -0.50 7.63 1.85
C PHE A 10 -0.48 8.59 3.04
N VAL A 11 0.53 9.47 3.10
CA VAL A 11 0.65 10.50 4.15
C VAL A 11 -0.55 11.44 4.15
N GLU A 12 -0.95 11.94 2.97
CA GLU A 12 -2.09 12.86 2.83
C GLU A 12 -3.37 12.25 3.41
N LYS A 13 -3.67 11.00 3.04
CA LYS A 13 -4.91 10.36 3.47
C LYS A 13 -4.84 9.87 4.92
N LEU A 14 -3.69 9.43 5.38
CA LEU A 14 -3.58 8.95 6.75
C LEU A 14 -3.68 10.09 7.78
N LYS A 15 -3.24 11.31 7.44
CA LYS A 15 -3.33 12.50 8.30
C LYS A 15 -4.77 12.93 8.64
N ILE A 16 -5.75 12.60 7.80
CA ILE A 16 -7.15 12.98 8.03
C ILE A 16 -7.95 11.89 8.78
N ILE A 17 -7.29 10.78 9.15
CA ILE A 17 -7.89 9.66 9.88
C ILE A 17 -7.25 9.61 11.28
N LYS A 18 -8.09 9.41 12.30
CA LYS A 18 -7.59 9.22 13.67
C LYS A 18 -6.75 7.94 13.76
N PRO A 19 -5.56 7.98 14.37
CA PRO A 19 -4.73 6.79 14.54
C PRO A 19 -5.47 5.63 15.19
N GLY A 20 -5.24 4.44 14.65
CA GLY A 20 -5.82 3.16 15.06
C GLY A 20 -4.94 2.02 14.57
N LYS A 21 -5.53 0.92 14.12
CA LYS A 21 -4.82 -0.25 13.58
C LYS A 21 -4.68 -0.14 12.06
N LEU A 22 -3.45 -0.24 11.59
CA LEU A 22 -3.09 -0.11 10.19
C LEU A 22 -2.45 -1.40 9.66
N LEU A 23 -2.92 -1.89 8.52
CA LEU A 23 -2.32 -3.00 7.79
C LEU A 23 -1.63 -2.48 6.51
N LEU A 24 -0.36 -2.87 6.33
CA LEU A 24 0.44 -2.52 5.15
C LEU A 24 0.99 -3.80 4.49
N PRO A 25 0.27 -4.37 3.49
CA PRO A 25 0.77 -5.48 2.70
C PRO A 25 1.78 -5.02 1.64
N ALA A 26 2.78 -5.87 1.36
CA ALA A 26 3.91 -5.62 0.45
C ALA A 26 4.71 -4.36 0.86
N GLU A 27 4.96 -4.20 2.16
CA GLU A 27 5.55 -2.98 2.73
C GLU A 27 7.06 -2.83 2.42
N GLY A 28 7.72 -3.91 2.04
CA GLY A 28 9.13 -3.87 1.64
C GLY A 28 10.08 -3.43 2.76
N GLU A 29 10.76 -2.31 2.59
CA GLU A 29 11.80 -1.81 3.50
C GLU A 29 11.23 -0.97 4.66
N GLY A 30 9.89 -0.84 4.81
CA GLY A 30 9.23 -0.30 6.00
C GLY A 30 9.05 1.21 6.06
N ARG A 31 9.25 1.95 4.98
CA ARG A 31 9.18 3.42 4.98
C ARG A 31 7.82 3.96 5.40
N ASN A 32 6.72 3.39 4.89
CA ASN A 32 5.37 3.81 5.25
C ASN A 32 5.01 3.32 6.67
N ALA A 33 5.37 2.08 7.01
CA ALA A 33 5.11 1.47 8.31
C ALA A 33 5.76 2.26 9.45
N VAL A 34 7.03 2.58 9.31
CA VAL A 34 7.79 3.31 10.33
C VAL A 34 7.29 4.74 10.49
N TRP A 35 6.98 5.42 9.36
CA TRP A 35 6.38 6.74 9.41
C TRP A 35 5.01 6.71 10.11
N ALA A 36 4.12 5.79 9.74
CA ALA A 36 2.80 5.67 10.35
C ALA A 36 2.89 5.37 11.86
N ALA A 37 3.80 4.48 12.28
CA ALA A 37 4.06 4.21 13.69
C ALA A 37 4.52 5.47 14.43
N SER A 38 5.33 6.33 13.82
CA SER A 38 5.73 7.63 14.41
C SER A 38 4.58 8.61 14.57
N GLN A 39 3.49 8.40 13.84
CA GLN A 39 2.23 9.18 13.95
C GLN A 39 1.22 8.56 14.93
N GLY A 40 1.61 7.50 15.66
CA GLY A 40 0.79 6.85 16.68
C GLY A 40 -0.10 5.71 16.17
N TRP A 41 0.12 5.21 14.95
CA TRP A 41 -0.59 4.04 14.43
C TRP A 41 -0.02 2.73 15.00
N GLU A 42 -0.90 1.78 15.32
CA GLU A 42 -0.54 0.38 15.58
C GLU A 42 -0.40 -0.34 14.23
N VAL A 43 0.85 -0.54 13.79
CA VAL A 43 1.14 -0.97 12.43
C VAL A 43 1.45 -2.45 12.36
N THR A 44 0.74 -3.18 11.49
CA THR A 44 1.08 -4.51 11.01
C THR A 44 1.55 -4.41 9.55
N ALA A 45 2.80 -4.73 9.30
CA ALA A 45 3.39 -4.80 7.96
C ALA A 45 3.55 -6.25 7.51
N ILE A 46 3.33 -6.52 6.23
CA ILE A 46 3.50 -7.85 5.63
C ILE A 46 4.33 -7.71 4.36
N ASP A 47 5.37 -8.52 4.23
CA ASP A 47 6.12 -8.67 2.98
C ASP A 47 6.73 -10.07 2.92
N GLN A 48 7.00 -10.58 1.72
CA GLN A 48 7.64 -11.87 1.54
C GLN A 48 9.17 -11.84 1.74
N SER A 49 9.78 -10.65 1.82
CA SER A 49 11.24 -10.45 1.90
C SER A 49 11.74 -10.42 3.35
N PRO A 50 12.50 -11.42 3.82
CA PRO A 50 13.19 -11.35 5.11
C PRO A 50 14.16 -10.16 5.18
N MET A 51 14.82 -9.83 4.06
CA MET A 51 15.73 -8.69 3.96
C MET A 51 15.00 -7.34 4.04
N GLY A 52 13.76 -7.27 3.50
CA GLY A 52 12.86 -6.13 3.69
C GLY A 52 12.54 -5.92 5.16
N LYS A 53 12.15 -7.00 5.87
CA LYS A 53 11.92 -6.97 7.32
C LYS A 53 13.13 -6.45 8.08
N GLU A 54 14.34 -6.97 7.80
CA GLU A 54 15.54 -6.55 8.50
C GLU A 54 15.80 -5.04 8.37
N LYS A 55 15.63 -4.50 7.16
CA LYS A 55 15.77 -3.06 6.92
C LYS A 55 14.66 -2.24 7.60
N ALA A 56 13.42 -2.69 7.54
CA ALA A 56 12.29 -2.05 8.20
C ALA A 56 12.49 -1.99 9.72
N MET A 57 12.95 -3.08 10.33
CA MET A 57 13.22 -3.12 11.78
C MET A 57 14.37 -2.21 12.17
N ARG A 58 15.44 -2.12 11.36
CA ARG A 58 16.53 -1.15 11.59
C ARG A 58 16.03 0.29 11.50
N LEU A 59 15.20 0.59 10.51
CA LEU A 59 14.58 1.93 10.37
C LEU A 59 13.69 2.25 11.58
N ALA A 60 12.89 1.29 12.04
CA ALA A 60 12.03 1.44 13.22
C ALA A 60 12.85 1.76 14.49
N VAL A 61 13.98 1.07 14.71
CA VAL A 61 14.92 1.37 15.81
C VAL A 61 15.45 2.80 15.68
N THR A 62 15.92 3.19 14.49
CA THR A 62 16.45 4.54 14.24
C THR A 62 15.42 5.64 14.52
N LYS A 63 14.15 5.39 14.26
CA LYS A 63 13.05 6.33 14.50
C LYS A 63 12.39 6.16 15.89
N ASN A 64 12.92 5.24 16.73
CA ASN A 64 12.40 4.92 18.07
C ASN A 64 10.90 4.56 18.06
N VAL A 65 10.47 3.74 17.12
CA VAL A 65 9.09 3.25 17.00
C VAL A 65 9.05 1.73 16.94
N LYS A 66 7.85 1.14 17.15
CA LYS A 66 7.60 -0.28 17.03
C LYS A 66 6.62 -0.54 15.89
N ILE A 67 6.90 -1.59 15.12
CA ILE A 67 6.00 -2.12 14.09
C ILE A 67 5.95 -3.65 14.25
N ASP A 68 4.78 -4.25 13.97
CA ASP A 68 4.68 -5.69 13.81
C ASP A 68 4.93 -6.04 12.33
N TYR A 69 5.97 -6.83 12.06
CA TYR A 69 6.37 -7.14 10.69
C TYR A 69 6.40 -8.65 10.45
N LEU A 70 5.47 -9.11 9.61
CA LEU A 70 5.29 -10.51 9.25
C LEU A 70 5.95 -10.82 7.91
N VAL A 71 6.87 -11.81 7.88
CA VAL A 71 7.40 -12.33 6.61
C VAL A 71 6.43 -13.37 6.10
N LYS A 72 5.63 -12.99 5.10
CA LYS A 72 4.59 -13.83 4.52
C LYS A 72 4.26 -13.41 3.09
N ASP A 73 3.95 -14.41 2.25
CA ASP A 73 3.39 -14.15 0.92
C ASP A 73 1.95 -13.66 1.05
N ILE A 74 1.68 -12.47 0.52
CA ILE A 74 0.35 -11.85 0.59
C ILE A 74 -0.72 -12.68 -0.14
N ARG A 75 -0.34 -13.47 -1.15
CA ARG A 75 -1.25 -14.37 -1.88
C ARG A 75 -1.86 -15.47 -0.99
N THR A 76 -1.20 -15.76 0.13
CA THR A 76 -1.64 -16.74 1.13
C THR A 76 -2.21 -16.07 2.39
N TYR A 77 -2.30 -14.74 2.40
CA TYR A 77 -2.83 -14.01 3.54
C TYR A 77 -4.29 -14.39 3.82
N ARG A 78 -4.55 -14.62 5.10
CA ARG A 78 -5.89 -14.78 5.67
C ARG A 78 -5.88 -13.94 6.92
N GLY A 79 -6.43 -12.75 6.81
CA GLY A 79 -6.52 -11.80 7.92
C GLY A 79 -7.69 -12.12 8.83
N LYS A 80 -7.61 -11.59 10.04
CA LYS A 80 -8.77 -11.52 10.94
C LYS A 80 -9.75 -10.48 10.38
N GLU A 81 -11.00 -10.87 10.22
CA GLU A 81 -12.05 -9.94 9.80
C GLU A 81 -12.24 -8.79 10.79
N ASN A 82 -12.57 -7.63 10.27
CA ASN A 82 -12.87 -6.43 11.03
C ASN A 82 -11.78 -6.05 12.07
N ALA A 83 -10.51 -6.23 11.71
CA ALA A 83 -9.38 -6.01 12.61
C ALA A 83 -8.73 -4.63 12.47
N PHE A 84 -8.76 -4.03 11.27
CA PHE A 84 -8.00 -2.83 10.96
C PHE A 84 -8.90 -1.62 10.66
N ASP A 85 -8.44 -0.46 11.06
CA ASP A 85 -9.08 0.82 10.75
C ASP A 85 -8.69 1.32 9.36
N VAL A 86 -7.46 0.99 8.91
CA VAL A 86 -6.95 1.32 7.57
C VAL A 86 -6.17 0.15 7.00
N VAL A 87 -6.30 -0.05 5.67
CA VAL A 87 -5.42 -0.89 4.83
C VAL A 87 -4.75 0.00 3.80
N GLY A 88 -3.42 0.06 3.81
CA GLY A 88 -2.62 0.82 2.84
C GLY A 88 -2.02 -0.08 1.77
N LEU A 89 -2.41 0.11 0.51
CA LEU A 89 -1.97 -0.65 -0.66
C LEU A 89 -1.05 0.23 -1.51
N ILE A 90 0.22 0.33 -1.11
CA ILE A 90 1.18 1.22 -1.76
C ILE A 90 2.14 0.40 -2.63
N TYR A 91 1.98 0.51 -3.95
CA TYR A 91 2.72 -0.24 -4.98
C TYR A 91 2.66 -1.76 -4.80
N LEU A 92 1.55 -2.28 -4.28
CA LEU A 92 1.27 -3.71 -4.27
C LEU A 92 0.90 -4.14 -5.70
N HIS A 93 1.83 -4.77 -6.40
CA HIS A 93 1.64 -5.34 -7.73
C HIS A 93 1.71 -6.86 -7.69
N MET A 94 0.75 -7.52 -8.34
CA MET A 94 0.68 -8.98 -8.37
C MET A 94 0.04 -9.48 -9.68
N PRO A 95 0.25 -10.75 -10.05
CA PRO A 95 -0.43 -11.35 -11.19
C PRO A 95 -1.95 -11.25 -11.10
N PRO A 96 -2.65 -11.04 -12.23
CA PRO A 96 -4.11 -10.80 -12.27
C PRO A 96 -4.93 -11.86 -11.53
N GLU A 97 -4.53 -13.13 -11.63
CA GLU A 97 -5.23 -14.27 -11.04
C GLU A 97 -5.30 -14.23 -9.49
N TYR A 98 -4.47 -13.43 -8.84
CA TYR A 98 -4.48 -13.29 -7.38
C TYR A 98 -5.18 -12.01 -6.90
N ARG A 99 -5.34 -11.00 -7.78
CA ARG A 99 -5.76 -9.64 -7.39
C ARG A 99 -7.08 -9.62 -6.64
N LEU A 100 -8.15 -10.05 -7.29
CA LEU A 100 -9.50 -9.99 -6.70
C LEU A 100 -9.55 -10.72 -5.36
N LYS A 101 -8.95 -11.90 -5.28
CA LYS A 101 -8.91 -12.67 -4.03
C LYS A 101 -8.17 -11.92 -2.92
N VAL A 102 -6.98 -11.37 -3.21
CA VAL A 102 -6.18 -10.64 -2.21
C VAL A 102 -6.88 -9.35 -1.80
N HIS A 103 -7.42 -8.59 -2.76
CA HIS A 103 -8.18 -7.37 -2.45
C HIS A 103 -9.39 -7.68 -1.57
N THR A 104 -10.15 -8.74 -1.87
CA THR A 104 -11.30 -9.18 -1.06
C THR A 104 -10.88 -9.52 0.39
N GLU A 105 -9.80 -10.30 0.57
CA GLU A 105 -9.29 -10.64 1.90
C GLU A 105 -8.84 -9.40 2.70
N LEU A 106 -8.23 -8.42 2.03
CA LEU A 106 -7.82 -7.18 2.64
C LEU A 106 -9.01 -6.27 3.00
N ILE A 107 -10.03 -6.22 2.14
CA ILE A 107 -11.30 -5.52 2.43
C ILE A 107 -12.02 -6.17 3.63
N ASN A 108 -12.04 -7.51 3.69
CA ASN A 108 -12.67 -8.22 4.80
C ASN A 108 -11.97 -7.94 6.14
N SER A 109 -10.66 -7.69 6.12
CA SER A 109 -9.92 -7.34 7.33
C SER A 109 -10.17 -5.91 7.83
N LEU A 110 -10.81 -5.04 7.04
CA LEU A 110 -11.25 -3.72 7.50
C LEU A 110 -12.46 -3.81 8.43
N LYS A 111 -12.45 -3.01 9.47
CA LYS A 111 -13.64 -2.72 10.31
C LYS A 111 -14.72 -2.01 9.49
N PRO A 112 -16.00 -2.08 9.88
CA PRO A 112 -17.01 -1.13 9.40
C PRO A 112 -16.52 0.31 9.63
N GLY A 113 -16.67 1.18 8.63
CA GLY A 113 -16.11 2.54 8.63
C GLY A 113 -14.62 2.65 8.33
N GLY A 114 -13.89 1.53 8.26
CA GLY A 114 -12.47 1.49 7.91
C GLY A 114 -12.19 1.87 6.45
N CYS A 115 -10.96 2.30 6.16
CA CYS A 115 -10.60 2.86 4.86
C CYS A 115 -9.50 2.06 4.14
N VAL A 116 -9.57 2.05 2.80
CA VAL A 116 -8.45 1.69 1.91
C VAL A 116 -7.80 2.96 1.40
N ILE A 117 -6.46 2.98 1.45
CA ILE A 117 -5.60 3.97 0.78
C ILE A 117 -4.75 3.21 -0.22
N LEU A 118 -4.88 3.49 -1.52
CA LEU A 118 -4.14 2.80 -2.55
C LEU A 118 -3.44 3.79 -3.48
N GLU A 119 -2.17 3.53 -3.77
CA GLU A 119 -1.45 4.07 -4.93
C GLU A 119 -0.71 2.94 -5.63
N ALA A 120 -0.93 2.81 -6.94
CA ALA A 120 -0.30 1.77 -7.75
C ALA A 120 -0.05 2.27 -9.17
N PHE A 121 0.94 1.70 -9.85
CA PHE A 121 1.22 2.03 -11.24
C PHE A 121 0.12 1.52 -12.17
N SER A 122 -0.36 2.39 -13.05
CA SER A 122 -1.29 2.04 -14.12
C SER A 122 -0.56 1.43 -15.33
N LYS A 123 -1.30 0.86 -16.28
CA LYS A 123 -0.74 0.35 -17.54
C LYS A 123 -0.01 1.44 -18.34
N ALA A 124 -0.41 2.72 -18.20
CA ALA A 124 0.26 3.85 -18.81
C ALA A 124 1.71 4.09 -18.32
N GLN A 125 2.08 3.46 -17.18
CA GLN A 125 3.45 3.51 -16.64
C GLN A 125 4.46 2.76 -17.51
N LEU A 126 4.04 1.80 -18.34
CA LEU A 126 4.96 0.89 -19.05
C LEU A 126 6.10 1.59 -19.82
N PRO A 127 5.88 2.71 -20.54
CA PRO A 127 6.93 3.42 -21.23
C PRO A 127 7.85 4.25 -20.32
N ASN A 128 7.46 4.49 -19.07
CA ASN A 128 8.21 5.35 -18.16
C ASN A 128 9.39 4.60 -17.51
N ALA A 129 10.45 5.35 -17.19
CA ALA A 129 11.64 4.84 -16.51
C ALA A 129 11.63 5.08 -14.99
N SER A 130 10.57 5.69 -14.46
CA SER A 130 10.46 6.15 -13.07
C SER A 130 10.16 5.05 -12.05
N GLY A 131 10.13 3.79 -12.46
CA GLY A 131 9.87 2.63 -11.60
C GLY A 131 8.71 1.77 -12.09
N GLY A 132 8.31 0.83 -11.25
CA GLY A 132 7.22 -0.10 -11.51
C GLY A 132 7.59 -1.34 -12.33
N PRO A 133 6.69 -2.33 -12.36
CA PRO A 133 6.87 -3.54 -13.14
C PRO A 133 7.02 -3.27 -14.64
N LYS A 134 7.91 -4.01 -15.30
CA LYS A 134 8.04 -3.98 -16.76
C LYS A 134 7.12 -4.99 -17.47
N ASN A 135 6.47 -5.86 -16.71
CA ASN A 135 5.40 -6.72 -17.20
C ASN A 135 4.07 -5.98 -17.07
N VAL A 136 3.40 -5.71 -18.20
CA VAL A 136 2.11 -4.99 -18.26
C VAL A 136 1.00 -5.69 -17.48
N GLU A 137 1.05 -7.03 -17.35
CA GLU A 137 0.07 -7.82 -16.60
C GLU A 137 0.08 -7.48 -15.09
N LEU A 138 1.21 -7.01 -14.59
CA LEU A 138 1.34 -6.59 -13.19
C LEU A 138 0.85 -5.15 -12.96
N LEU A 139 0.69 -4.35 -14.02
CA LEU A 139 0.18 -2.98 -13.94
C LEU A 139 -1.35 -2.97 -13.88
N TYR A 140 -1.90 -1.94 -13.28
CA TYR A 140 -3.34 -1.85 -13.09
C TYR A 140 -4.05 -1.16 -14.26
N ASP A 141 -5.16 -1.74 -14.66
CA ASP A 141 -6.19 -1.09 -15.46
C ASP A 141 -7.11 -0.34 -14.49
N PRO A 142 -7.42 0.96 -14.73
CA PRO A 142 -8.25 1.75 -13.83
C PRO A 142 -9.65 1.17 -13.61
N ASP A 143 -10.30 0.67 -14.68
CA ASP A 143 -11.67 0.16 -14.60
C ASP A 143 -11.71 -1.17 -13.84
N VAL A 144 -10.74 -2.05 -14.09
CA VAL A 144 -10.60 -3.32 -13.36
C VAL A 144 -10.32 -3.06 -11.89
N LEU A 145 -9.40 -2.13 -11.57
CA LEU A 145 -9.10 -1.80 -10.19
C LEU A 145 -10.32 -1.22 -9.46
N LYS A 146 -11.07 -0.34 -10.12
CA LYS A 146 -12.30 0.23 -9.56
C LYS A 146 -13.34 -0.85 -9.25
N SER A 147 -13.48 -1.85 -10.12
CA SER A 147 -14.37 -2.99 -9.91
C SER A 147 -13.96 -3.85 -8.71
N ASP A 148 -12.65 -4.05 -8.47
CA ASP A 148 -12.17 -4.82 -7.32
C ASP A 148 -12.59 -4.21 -5.96
N PHE A 149 -12.87 -2.91 -5.94
CA PHE A 149 -13.26 -2.16 -4.73
C PHE A 149 -14.71 -1.65 -4.77
N GLU A 150 -15.57 -2.15 -5.68
CA GLU A 150 -16.96 -1.70 -5.82
C GLU A 150 -17.83 -1.94 -4.57
N SER A 151 -17.46 -2.91 -3.71
CA SER A 151 -18.12 -3.14 -2.43
C SER A 151 -17.87 -2.05 -1.39
N LEU A 152 -16.95 -1.13 -1.64
CA LEU A 152 -16.65 0.02 -0.80
C LEU A 152 -17.27 1.30 -1.35
N LYS A 153 -17.54 2.24 -0.47
CA LYS A 153 -17.84 3.61 -0.89
C LYS A 153 -16.56 4.30 -1.35
N ILE A 154 -16.38 4.45 -2.66
CA ILE A 154 -15.25 5.19 -3.24
C ILE A 154 -15.44 6.67 -2.93
N LEU A 155 -14.48 7.27 -2.25
CA LEU A 155 -14.45 8.70 -1.90
C LEU A 155 -13.63 9.49 -2.91
N GLU A 156 -12.51 8.93 -3.35
CA GLU A 156 -11.62 9.52 -4.35
C GLU A 156 -11.04 8.43 -5.24
N PHE A 157 -10.96 8.72 -6.55
CA PHE A 157 -10.35 7.83 -7.53
C PHE A 157 -9.73 8.66 -8.66
N TYR A 158 -8.41 8.56 -8.82
CA TYR A 158 -7.67 9.34 -9.81
C TYR A 158 -6.75 8.44 -10.63
N ASN A 159 -6.73 8.65 -11.94
CA ASN A 159 -5.66 8.19 -12.83
C ASN A 159 -4.82 9.44 -13.15
N VAL A 160 -3.61 9.54 -12.61
CA VAL A 160 -2.86 10.80 -12.55
C VAL A 160 -1.36 10.59 -12.79
N LYS A 161 -0.72 11.60 -13.39
CA LYS A 161 0.74 11.69 -13.45
C LYS A 161 1.27 12.36 -12.19
N VAL A 162 2.28 11.72 -11.59
CA VAL A 162 2.98 12.23 -10.41
C VAL A 162 4.47 12.31 -10.67
N ASN A 163 5.18 13.17 -9.96
CA ASN A 163 6.64 13.21 -9.99
C ASN A 163 7.18 12.52 -8.75
N LEU A 164 7.72 11.31 -8.92
CA LEU A 164 8.22 10.51 -7.82
C LEU A 164 9.59 11.00 -7.35
N HIS A 165 9.77 11.02 -6.05
CA HIS A 165 11.02 11.35 -5.34
C HIS A 165 11.35 10.32 -4.26
N GLU A 166 10.92 9.07 -4.43
CA GLU A 166 10.93 8.01 -3.44
C GLU A 166 12.17 7.09 -3.57
N GLY A 167 13.37 7.70 -3.61
CA GLY A 167 14.63 6.98 -3.75
C GLY A 167 15.03 6.72 -5.20
N THR A 168 16.08 5.90 -5.42
CA THR A 168 16.68 5.70 -6.76
C THR A 168 15.83 4.87 -7.71
N LEU A 169 14.92 4.05 -7.18
CA LEU A 169 14.07 3.16 -7.98
C LEU A 169 12.69 3.77 -8.30
N HIS A 170 12.32 4.85 -7.61
CA HIS A 170 11.07 5.60 -7.83
C HIS A 170 11.39 7.09 -7.98
N ARG A 171 11.82 7.47 -9.19
CA ARG A 171 12.21 8.86 -9.48
C ARG A 171 11.80 9.28 -10.88
N GLY A 172 11.10 10.42 -10.98
CA GLY A 172 10.63 11.01 -12.23
C GLY A 172 9.13 10.86 -12.44
N ILE A 173 8.66 11.23 -13.63
CA ILE A 173 7.23 11.21 -13.96
C ILE A 173 6.72 9.77 -14.01
N ALA A 174 5.63 9.51 -13.32
CA ALA A 174 4.97 8.22 -13.24
C ALA A 174 3.46 8.34 -13.45
N ASP A 175 2.88 7.32 -14.08
CA ASP A 175 1.43 7.18 -14.24
C ASP A 175 0.89 6.23 -13.17
N VAL A 176 0.12 6.79 -12.21
CA VAL A 176 -0.42 6.05 -11.07
C VAL A 176 -1.94 6.15 -11.00
N ILE A 177 -2.53 5.16 -10.34
CA ILE A 177 -3.92 5.21 -9.88
C ILE A 177 -3.90 5.43 -8.39
N ARG A 178 -4.73 6.37 -7.92
CA ARG A 178 -4.98 6.65 -6.51
C ARG A 178 -6.42 6.32 -6.16
N LEU A 179 -6.61 5.60 -5.07
CA LEU A 179 -7.94 5.29 -4.55
C LEU A 179 -7.97 5.55 -3.05
N PHE A 180 -9.03 6.23 -2.62
CA PHE A 180 -9.42 6.33 -1.21
C PHE A 180 -10.87 5.90 -1.10
N ALA A 181 -11.13 4.83 -0.33
CA ALA A 181 -12.45 4.23 -0.22
C ALA A 181 -12.75 3.82 1.22
N ARG A 182 -14.04 3.71 1.59
CA ARG A 182 -14.51 3.37 2.94
C ARG A 182 -15.43 2.17 2.91
N LYS A 183 -15.23 1.25 3.84
CA LYS A 183 -16.16 0.14 4.12
C LYS A 183 -17.40 0.66 4.84
N SER A 184 -18.58 0.28 4.37
CA SER A 184 -19.87 0.62 5.00
C SER A 184 -20.02 -0.02 6.37
#